data_d4e02831fd56ed8474afb988a8b8792d
#
_entry.id   d4e02831fd56ed8474afb988a8b8792d
#
_cell.length_a   1.000
_cell.length_b   1.000
_cell.length_c   1.000
_cell.angle_alpha   90.00
_cell.angle_beta   90.00
_cell.angle_gamma   90.00
#
_symmetry.space_group_name_H-M   'P 1'
#
loop_
_entity.id
_entity.type
_entity.pdbx_description
1 polymer ?
#
loop_
_entity_poly.entity_id
_entity_poly.type
_entity_poly.pdbx_seq_one_letter_code
_entity_poly.pdbx_strand_id
1 'polypeptide(L)'
;MFTISDTIHIDAPLERCFLLSTNIELVALSLHMKPLEGKTTGCVVAGDKLLWAGWKFGFPQMHETLITRYEPPHFFQDTMGRGRFKRFQHDHRLYSVDGRTVLNDKLRFTLPLGFLGRLVGKHILVPYISRTLRRRLVLLKKIAESEDWRHFLPDEDTAKHSSH
;
A
#
# COMPACT_ATOMS: atom_id res chain seq x y z
N MET A 1 18.12 -5.50 9.41
CA MET A 1 17.15 -4.92 8.46
C MET A 1 16.74 -6.01 7.49
N PHE A 2 15.45 -6.15 7.24
CA PHE A 2 14.90 -7.02 6.22
C PHE A 2 14.46 -6.19 5.03
N THR A 3 14.60 -6.77 3.82
CA THR A 3 14.13 -6.16 2.57
C THR A 3 13.32 -7.20 1.81
N ILE A 4 12.14 -6.80 1.37
CA ILE A 4 11.26 -7.58 0.51
C ILE A 4 10.99 -6.72 -0.73
N SER A 5 11.10 -7.32 -1.90
CA SER A 5 10.76 -6.65 -3.16
C SER A 5 9.89 -7.59 -3.99
N ASP A 6 8.92 -7.02 -4.67
CA ASP A 6 8.10 -7.73 -5.64
C ASP A 6 7.77 -6.81 -6.81
N THR A 7 7.55 -7.37 -7.97
CA THR A 7 7.26 -6.62 -9.20
C THR A 7 6.12 -7.30 -9.94
N ILE A 8 5.21 -6.48 -10.47
CA ILE A 8 4.11 -6.96 -11.30
C ILE A 8 3.94 -6.10 -12.55
N HIS A 9 3.56 -6.73 -13.66
CA HIS A 9 3.21 -6.09 -14.92
C HIS A 9 1.68 -6.03 -15.03
N ILE A 10 1.16 -4.84 -15.31
CA ILE A 10 -0.28 -4.53 -15.32
C ILE A 10 -0.64 -3.97 -16.70
N ASP A 11 -1.62 -4.56 -17.34
CA ASP A 11 -2.12 -4.11 -18.65
C ASP A 11 -3.19 -3.01 -18.47
N ALA A 12 -2.74 -1.90 -17.90
CA ALA A 12 -3.55 -0.73 -17.62
C ALA A 12 -2.70 0.55 -17.62
N PRO A 13 -3.29 1.74 -17.83
CA PRO A 13 -2.57 3.02 -17.83
C PRO A 13 -1.88 3.31 -16.50
N LEU A 14 -0.71 3.97 -16.59
CA LEU A 14 0.15 4.30 -15.44
C LEU A 14 -0.60 5.10 -14.37
N GLU A 15 -1.36 6.10 -14.77
CA GLU A 15 -2.13 6.98 -13.88
C GLU A 15 -3.16 6.19 -13.09
N ARG A 16 -3.91 5.29 -13.76
CA ARG A 16 -4.87 4.40 -13.09
C ARG A 16 -4.20 3.52 -12.06
N CYS A 17 -3.09 2.88 -12.43
CA CYS A 17 -2.35 2.01 -11.51
C CYS A 17 -1.81 2.80 -10.31
N PHE A 18 -1.32 4.02 -10.52
CA PHE A 18 -0.85 4.89 -9.46
C PHE A 18 -1.98 5.28 -8.49
N LEU A 19 -3.11 5.76 -9.01
CA LEU A 19 -4.27 6.15 -8.20
C LEU A 19 -4.83 4.96 -7.40
N LEU A 20 -4.95 3.79 -8.02
CA LEU A 20 -5.36 2.56 -7.32
C LEU A 20 -4.36 2.17 -6.22
N SER A 21 -3.05 2.32 -6.46
CA SER A 21 -2.01 2.02 -5.46
C SER A 21 -2.12 2.91 -4.22
N THR A 22 -2.61 4.15 -4.39
CA THR A 22 -2.79 5.14 -3.31
C THR A 22 -4.20 5.14 -2.72
N ASN A 23 -5.14 4.36 -3.28
CA ASN A 23 -6.54 4.32 -2.83
C ASN A 23 -6.69 3.56 -1.52
N ILE A 24 -7.27 4.24 -0.52
CA ILE A 24 -7.38 3.74 0.86
C ILE A 24 -8.32 2.53 0.95
N GLU A 25 -9.42 2.54 0.23
CA GLU A 25 -10.41 1.46 0.23
C GLU A 25 -9.80 0.17 -0.34
N LEU A 26 -9.03 0.28 -1.42
CA LEU A 26 -8.34 -0.87 -2.01
C LEU A 26 -7.22 -1.41 -1.11
N VAL A 27 -6.48 -0.51 -0.44
CA VAL A 27 -5.47 -0.89 0.56
C VAL A 27 -6.13 -1.59 1.75
N ALA A 28 -7.23 -1.05 2.28
CA ALA A 28 -8.00 -1.64 3.38
C ALA A 28 -8.45 -3.07 3.05
N LEU A 29 -8.99 -3.27 1.84
CA LEU A 29 -9.41 -4.57 1.32
C LEU A 29 -8.23 -5.54 1.24
N SER A 30 -7.10 -5.11 0.68
CA SER A 30 -5.92 -5.96 0.46
C SER A 30 -5.23 -6.37 1.76
N LEU A 31 -5.22 -5.50 2.76
CA LEU A 31 -4.56 -5.74 4.04
C LEU A 31 -5.49 -6.34 5.10
N HIS A 32 -6.81 -6.40 4.87
CA HIS A 32 -7.82 -6.73 5.87
C HIS A 32 -7.65 -5.87 7.14
N MET A 33 -7.49 -4.57 6.94
CA MET A 33 -7.40 -3.56 8.00
C MET A 33 -8.39 -2.43 7.72
N LYS A 34 -8.77 -1.72 8.78
CA LYS A 34 -9.69 -0.57 8.68
C LYS A 34 -8.94 0.71 9.00
N PRO A 35 -9.08 1.77 8.19
CA PRO A 35 -8.61 3.10 8.57
C PRO A 35 -9.52 3.65 9.68
N LEU A 36 -8.92 4.14 10.78
CA LEU A 36 -9.64 4.68 11.94
C LEU A 36 -9.51 6.18 12.08
N GLU A 37 -8.32 6.73 11.82
CA GLU A 37 -8.02 8.14 12.04
C GLU A 37 -7.20 8.70 10.87
N GLY A 38 -7.21 10.01 10.72
CA GLY A 38 -6.56 10.73 9.66
C GLY A 38 -7.38 10.68 8.38
N LYS A 39 -6.73 10.48 7.24
CA LYS A 39 -7.43 10.27 5.97
C LYS A 39 -7.96 8.85 5.89
N THR A 40 -9.26 8.69 5.79
CA THR A 40 -9.94 7.38 5.84
C THR A 40 -10.55 6.92 4.53
N THR A 41 -10.60 7.80 3.52
CA THR A 41 -11.19 7.53 2.20
C THR A 41 -10.42 8.20 1.07
N GLY A 42 -10.58 7.67 -0.14
CA GLY A 42 -9.98 8.21 -1.37
C GLY A 42 -8.48 7.92 -1.51
N CYS A 43 -7.81 8.68 -2.34
CA CYS A 43 -6.37 8.49 -2.59
C CYS A 43 -5.53 9.33 -1.63
N VAL A 44 -4.46 8.74 -1.08
CA VAL A 44 -3.49 9.47 -0.24
C VAL A 44 -2.63 10.40 -1.10
N VAL A 45 -2.17 11.49 -0.46
CA VAL A 45 -1.22 12.44 -1.04
C VAL A 45 -0.07 12.73 -0.06
N ALA A 46 0.89 13.56 -0.46
CA ALA A 46 2.02 13.94 0.38
C ALA A 46 1.57 14.49 1.74
N GLY A 47 2.18 13.99 2.81
CA GLY A 47 1.92 14.41 4.19
C GLY A 47 0.71 13.77 4.85
N ASP A 48 -0.09 12.99 4.14
CA ASP A 48 -1.23 12.29 4.74
C ASP A 48 -0.78 11.29 5.81
N LYS A 49 -1.61 11.20 6.85
CA LYS A 49 -1.47 10.25 7.97
C LYS A 49 -2.72 9.40 8.05
N LEU A 50 -2.52 8.11 8.32
CA LEU A 50 -3.60 7.14 8.50
C LEU A 50 -3.28 6.22 9.66
N LEU A 51 -4.24 6.02 10.55
CA LEU A 51 -4.16 4.99 11.58
C LEU A 51 -5.00 3.79 11.13
N TRP A 52 -4.35 2.66 10.97
CA TRP A 52 -4.96 1.40 10.62
C TRP A 52 -5.16 0.52 11.83
N ALA A 53 -6.30 -0.16 11.90
CA ALA A 53 -6.56 -1.22 12.88
C ALA A 53 -6.98 -2.51 12.18
N GLY A 54 -6.56 -3.63 12.76
CA GLY A 54 -6.90 -4.97 12.27
C GLY A 54 -6.42 -6.05 13.21
N TRP A 55 -6.62 -7.30 12.80
CA TRP A 55 -6.17 -8.47 13.54
C TRP A 55 -5.11 -9.22 12.73
N LYS A 56 -3.97 -9.51 13.36
CA LYS A 56 -2.89 -10.30 12.76
C LYS A 56 -2.36 -11.29 13.80
N PHE A 57 -2.21 -12.54 13.42
CA PHE A 57 -1.74 -13.60 14.31
C PHE A 57 -2.56 -13.75 15.61
N GLY A 58 -3.87 -13.48 15.54
CA GLY A 58 -4.75 -13.53 16.71
C GLY A 58 -4.66 -12.34 17.67
N PHE A 59 -3.89 -11.31 17.33
CA PHE A 59 -3.73 -10.11 18.15
C PHE A 59 -4.19 -8.84 17.43
N PRO A 60 -4.77 -7.87 18.16
CA PRO A 60 -5.09 -6.57 17.61
C PRO A 60 -3.80 -5.84 17.19
N GLN A 61 -3.82 -5.23 16.04
CA GLN A 61 -2.73 -4.44 15.48
C GLN A 61 -3.21 -3.03 15.20
N MET A 62 -2.37 -2.08 15.55
CA MET A 62 -2.49 -0.69 15.13
C MET A 62 -1.20 -0.30 14.40
N HIS A 63 -1.35 0.40 13.29
CA HIS A 63 -0.24 0.83 12.45
C HIS A 63 -0.55 2.22 11.90
N GLU A 64 0.29 3.19 12.21
CA GLU A 64 0.20 4.53 11.64
C GLU A 64 1.09 4.61 10.39
N THR A 65 0.50 4.95 9.28
CA THR A 65 1.18 5.21 8.00
C THR A 65 1.33 6.71 7.79
N LEU A 66 2.50 7.13 7.34
CA LEU A 66 2.83 8.49 6.93
C LEU A 66 3.26 8.47 5.47
N ILE A 67 2.64 9.27 4.61
CA ILE A 67 3.09 9.44 3.22
C ILE A 67 4.22 10.48 3.19
N THR A 68 5.46 9.99 3.13
CA THR A 68 6.67 10.81 3.27
C THR A 68 7.21 11.34 1.96
N ARG A 69 6.88 10.69 0.83
CA ARG A 69 7.19 11.17 -0.53
C ARG A 69 6.03 10.86 -1.46
N TYR A 70 5.80 11.74 -2.43
CA TYR A 70 4.71 11.61 -3.40
C TYR A 70 5.06 12.33 -4.69
N GLU A 71 5.32 11.57 -5.74
CA GLU A 71 5.76 12.02 -7.07
C GLU A 71 4.90 11.33 -8.15
N PRO A 72 3.64 11.76 -8.32
CA PRO A 72 2.71 11.11 -9.24
C PRO A 72 3.15 11.32 -10.70
N PRO A 73 2.92 10.34 -11.59
CA PRO A 73 2.35 9.01 -11.32
C PRO A 73 3.43 7.92 -11.09
N HIS A 74 4.65 8.29 -10.69
CA HIS A 74 5.83 7.41 -10.74
C HIS A 74 6.28 6.87 -9.39
N PHE A 75 6.03 7.59 -8.30
CA PHE A 75 6.57 7.20 -7.02
C PHE A 75 5.76 7.71 -5.83
N PHE A 76 5.60 6.88 -4.83
CA PHE A 76 5.26 7.32 -3.48
C PHE A 76 5.93 6.41 -2.45
N GLN A 77 6.07 6.96 -1.25
CA GLN A 77 6.69 6.26 -0.13
C GLN A 77 5.84 6.43 1.11
N ASP A 78 5.60 5.33 1.78
CA ASP A 78 5.02 5.33 3.11
C ASP A 78 6.02 4.84 4.16
N THR A 79 5.92 5.43 5.34
CA THR A 79 6.70 5.04 6.52
C THR A 79 5.78 4.85 7.71
N MET A 80 6.25 4.11 8.70
CA MET A 80 5.50 3.93 9.93
C MET A 80 5.75 5.09 10.89
N GLY A 81 4.69 5.73 11.36
CA GLY A 81 4.74 6.63 12.51
C GLY A 81 4.72 5.86 13.82
N ARG A 82 3.60 5.19 14.12
CA ARG A 82 3.43 4.34 15.30
C ARG A 82 3.12 2.91 14.89
N GLY A 83 3.74 1.92 15.55
CA GLY A 83 3.53 0.51 15.25
C GLY A 83 4.53 -0.40 15.93
N ARG A 84 4.54 -1.68 15.58
CA ARG A 84 5.35 -2.72 16.23
C ARG A 84 6.76 -2.88 15.63
N PHE A 85 7.04 -2.26 14.51
CA PHE A 85 8.37 -2.27 13.92
C PHE A 85 9.27 -1.20 14.57
N LYS A 86 10.55 -1.43 14.61
CA LYS A 86 11.53 -0.39 14.98
C LYS A 86 11.70 0.63 13.84
N ARG A 87 11.65 0.15 12.60
CA ARG A 87 11.63 0.96 11.36
C ARG A 87 10.80 0.22 10.33
N PHE A 88 10.07 0.98 9.51
CA PHE A 88 9.31 0.46 8.40
C PHE A 88 9.23 1.52 7.31
N GLN A 89 9.55 1.14 6.09
CA GLN A 89 9.49 1.99 4.91
C GLN A 89 9.08 1.16 3.71
N HIS A 90 8.15 1.66 2.94
CA HIS A 90 7.66 1.02 1.73
C HIS A 90 7.74 2.00 0.57
N ASP A 91 8.51 1.65 -0.44
CA ASP A 91 8.68 2.41 -1.68
C ASP A 91 7.83 1.75 -2.76
N HIS A 92 7.01 2.54 -3.44
CA HIS A 92 6.21 2.15 -4.60
C HIS A 92 6.73 2.89 -5.82
N ARG A 93 7.23 2.16 -6.82
CA ARG A 93 7.72 2.72 -8.07
C ARG A 93 6.89 2.21 -9.23
N LEU A 94 6.37 3.13 -10.04
CA LEU A 94 5.59 2.80 -11.22
C LEU A 94 6.22 3.45 -12.45
N TYR A 95 6.27 2.70 -13.53
CA TYR A 95 6.74 3.21 -14.82
C TYR A 95 6.07 2.45 -15.97
N SER A 96 6.00 3.08 -17.13
CA SER A 96 5.42 2.47 -18.33
C SER A 96 6.51 1.80 -19.15
N VAL A 97 6.22 0.57 -19.63
CA VAL A 97 7.04 -0.17 -20.58
C VAL A 97 6.10 -0.75 -21.64
N ASP A 98 6.31 -0.40 -22.91
CA ASP A 98 5.52 -0.89 -24.03
C ASP A 98 4.00 -0.75 -23.84
N GLY A 99 3.57 0.39 -23.27
CA GLY A 99 2.15 0.68 -23.01
C GLY A 99 1.55 -0.01 -21.80
N ARG A 100 2.33 -0.79 -21.06
CA ARG A 100 1.95 -1.45 -19.80
C ARG A 100 2.57 -0.76 -18.61
N THR A 101 1.95 -0.89 -17.47
CA THR A 101 2.51 -0.41 -16.20
C THR A 101 3.31 -1.50 -15.51
N VAL A 102 4.52 -1.17 -15.09
CA VAL A 102 5.32 -1.98 -14.18
C VAL A 102 5.28 -1.34 -12.80
N LEU A 103 4.78 -2.08 -11.81
CA LEU A 103 4.80 -1.68 -10.41
C LEU A 103 5.84 -2.50 -9.66
N ASN A 104 6.81 -1.81 -9.10
CA ASN A 104 7.84 -2.38 -8.23
C ASN A 104 7.68 -1.86 -6.80
N ASP A 105 7.36 -2.77 -5.90
CA ASP A 105 7.25 -2.51 -4.47
C ASP A 105 8.54 -2.96 -3.76
N LYS A 106 9.06 -2.09 -2.88
CA LYS A 106 10.21 -2.40 -2.05
C LYS A 106 9.97 -2.01 -0.61
N LEU A 107 9.83 -3.01 0.23
CA LEU A 107 9.53 -2.86 1.66
C LEU A 107 10.77 -3.18 2.49
N ARG A 108 11.13 -2.26 3.40
CA ARG A 108 12.26 -2.39 4.33
C ARG A 108 11.78 -2.24 5.75
N PHE A 109 12.17 -3.16 6.63
CA PHE A 109 11.80 -3.06 8.04
C PHE A 109 12.87 -3.63 8.99
N THR A 110 12.81 -3.18 10.23
CA THR A 110 13.57 -3.73 11.36
C THR A 110 12.65 -3.99 12.52
N LEU A 111 12.96 -5.04 13.28
CA LEU A 111 12.21 -5.41 14.47
C LEU A 111 12.97 -5.00 15.74
N PRO A 112 12.25 -4.73 16.83
CA PRO A 112 12.85 -4.67 18.16
C PRO A 112 13.36 -6.06 18.59
N LEU A 113 13.96 -6.16 19.79
CA LEU A 113 14.40 -7.40 20.44
C LEU A 113 15.63 -8.08 19.80
N GLY A 114 16.49 -7.34 19.10
CA GLY A 114 17.82 -7.78 18.68
C GLY A 114 17.84 -9.13 17.95
N PHE A 115 18.51 -10.15 18.51
CA PHE A 115 18.63 -11.48 17.91
C PHE A 115 17.28 -12.20 17.79
N LEU A 116 16.45 -12.15 18.84
CA LEU A 116 15.12 -12.78 18.84
C LEU A 116 14.21 -12.15 17.77
N GLY A 117 14.24 -10.82 17.63
CA GLY A 117 13.54 -10.12 16.56
C GLY A 117 14.01 -10.53 15.17
N ARG A 118 15.32 -10.81 15.00
CA ARG A 118 15.84 -11.32 13.71
C ARG A 118 15.33 -12.72 13.38
N LEU A 119 15.25 -13.61 14.35
CA LEU A 119 14.75 -14.97 14.17
C LEU A 119 13.27 -14.97 13.77
N VAL A 120 12.43 -14.25 14.52
CA VAL A 120 11.01 -14.08 14.21
C VAL A 120 10.82 -13.40 12.84
N GLY A 121 11.61 -12.37 12.55
CA GLY A 121 11.57 -11.68 11.26
C GLY A 121 11.83 -12.61 10.09
N LYS A 122 12.91 -13.37 10.15
CA LYS A 122 13.32 -14.28 9.07
C LYS A 122 12.33 -15.41 8.82
N HIS A 123 11.84 -16.05 9.86
CA HIS A 123 11.07 -17.30 9.73
C HIS A 123 9.55 -17.11 9.72
N ILE A 124 9.06 -16.00 10.26
CA ILE A 124 7.62 -15.71 10.37
C ILE A 124 7.21 -14.49 9.55
N LEU A 125 7.82 -13.33 9.82
CA LEU A 125 7.34 -12.08 9.23
C LEU A 125 7.72 -11.90 7.77
N VAL A 126 8.93 -12.25 7.35
CA VAL A 126 9.32 -12.15 5.94
C VAL A 126 8.43 -13.00 5.04
N PRO A 127 8.19 -14.30 5.30
CA PRO A 127 7.25 -15.09 4.50
C PRO A 127 5.82 -14.55 4.52
N TYR A 128 5.35 -14.08 5.68
CA TYR A 128 4.01 -13.53 5.82
C TYR A 128 3.84 -12.23 5.03
N ILE A 129 4.76 -11.26 5.20
CA ILE A 129 4.71 -9.97 4.52
C ILE A 129 4.89 -10.15 3.00
N SER A 130 5.79 -11.03 2.56
CA SER A 130 5.97 -11.33 1.13
C SER A 130 4.69 -11.86 0.48
N ARG A 131 3.96 -12.76 1.16
CA ARG A 131 2.66 -13.25 0.67
C ARG A 131 1.61 -12.16 0.65
N THR A 132 1.57 -11.31 1.68
CA THR A 132 0.63 -10.19 1.75
C THR A 132 0.89 -9.18 0.64
N LEU A 133 2.15 -8.83 0.41
CA LEU A 133 2.57 -7.95 -0.68
C LEU A 133 2.14 -8.51 -2.04
N ARG A 134 2.46 -9.78 -2.29
CA ARG A 134 2.07 -10.44 -3.55
C ARG A 134 0.57 -10.45 -3.77
N ARG A 135 -0.22 -10.77 -2.74
CA ARG A 135 -1.69 -10.74 -2.82
C ARG A 135 -2.21 -9.34 -3.14
N ARG A 136 -1.64 -8.30 -2.52
CA ARG A 136 -1.97 -6.91 -2.80
C ARG A 136 -1.69 -6.55 -4.26
N LEU A 137 -0.52 -6.89 -4.79
CA LEU A 137 -0.15 -6.62 -6.19
C LEU A 137 -1.06 -7.35 -7.18
N VAL A 138 -1.40 -8.62 -6.91
CA VAL A 138 -2.31 -9.40 -7.74
C VAL A 138 -3.72 -8.81 -7.71
N LEU A 139 -4.22 -8.40 -6.55
CA LEU A 139 -5.53 -7.75 -6.44
C LEU A 139 -5.56 -6.42 -7.20
N LEU A 140 -4.54 -5.59 -7.04
CA LEU A 140 -4.42 -4.32 -7.75
C LEU A 140 -4.41 -4.54 -9.27
N LYS A 141 -3.62 -5.51 -9.75
CA LYS A 141 -3.61 -5.89 -11.17
C LYS A 141 -5.00 -6.28 -11.66
N LYS A 142 -5.68 -7.18 -10.94
CA LYS A 142 -7.04 -7.62 -11.29
C LYS A 142 -8.02 -6.45 -11.38
N ILE A 143 -7.99 -5.55 -10.42
CA ILE A 143 -8.87 -4.36 -10.41
C ILE A 143 -8.50 -3.40 -11.54
N ALA A 144 -7.22 -3.11 -11.72
CA ALA A 144 -6.75 -2.17 -12.76
C ALA A 144 -7.07 -2.62 -14.19
N GLU A 145 -7.05 -3.93 -14.46
CA GLU A 145 -7.30 -4.53 -15.77
C GLU A 145 -8.78 -4.84 -16.05
N SER A 146 -9.67 -4.71 -15.06
CA SER A 146 -11.12 -4.88 -15.19
C SER A 146 -11.85 -3.54 -15.13
N GLU A 147 -13.17 -3.53 -15.29
CA GLU A 147 -14.00 -2.33 -15.09
C GLU A 147 -14.21 -2.01 -13.59
N ASP A 148 -13.83 -2.91 -12.68
CA ASP A 148 -13.99 -2.73 -11.23
C ASP A 148 -13.20 -1.53 -10.68
N TRP A 149 -12.18 -1.05 -11.40
CA TRP A 149 -11.43 0.15 -11.01
C TRP A 149 -12.33 1.38 -10.82
N ARG A 150 -13.47 1.48 -11.53
CA ARG A 150 -14.43 2.58 -11.41
C ARG A 150 -15.09 2.67 -10.03
N HIS A 151 -15.16 1.57 -9.29
CA HIS A 151 -15.68 1.56 -7.92
C HIS A 151 -14.73 2.25 -6.93
N PHE A 152 -13.44 2.26 -7.24
CA PHE A 152 -12.41 2.86 -6.40
C PHE A 152 -12.01 4.27 -6.85
N LEU A 153 -12.12 4.55 -8.14
CA LEU A 153 -11.75 5.82 -8.77
C LEU A 153 -12.99 6.36 -9.53
N PRO A 154 -13.96 6.96 -8.84
CA PRO A 154 -15.12 7.56 -9.50
C PRO A 154 -14.66 8.70 -10.41
N ASP A 155 -15.30 8.85 -11.56
CA ASP A 155 -15.02 9.88 -12.55
C ASP A 155 -15.06 11.28 -11.92
N GLU A 156 -14.11 12.15 -12.28
CA GLU A 156 -14.04 13.54 -11.82
C GLU A 156 -15.32 14.35 -12.11
N ASP A 157 -16.16 13.90 -13.03
CA ASP A 157 -17.44 14.54 -13.38
C ASP A 157 -18.50 14.41 -12.27
N THR A 158 -18.43 13.40 -11.41
CA THR A 158 -19.34 13.27 -10.26
C THR A 158 -18.99 14.18 -9.09
N ALA A 159 -17.74 14.60 -8.97
CA ALA A 159 -17.30 15.50 -7.90
C ALA A 159 -17.79 16.94 -8.09
N LYS A 160 -18.08 17.36 -9.34
CA LYS A 160 -18.58 18.72 -9.65
C LYS A 160 -20.07 18.92 -9.37
N HIS A 161 -20.85 17.85 -9.21
CA HIS A 161 -22.28 17.92 -8.97
C HIS A 161 -22.70 17.77 -7.49
N SER A 162 -21.75 17.53 -6.57
CA SER A 162 -22.01 17.40 -5.14
C SER A 162 -21.76 18.69 -4.34
N SER A 163 -21.50 19.82 -5.00
CA SER A 163 -21.17 21.11 -4.36
C SER A 163 -22.27 22.16 -4.62
N HIS A 164 -23.54 21.76 -4.52
CA HIS A 164 -24.67 22.69 -4.48
C HIS A 164 -25.59 22.37 -3.33
#